data_c62f7da9e1cf2c923bcc7c8a35035d81
#
_entry.id   c62f7da9e1cf2c923bcc7c8a35035d81
#
_cell.length_a   1.000
_cell.length_b   1.000
_cell.length_c   1.000
_cell.angle_alpha   90.00
_cell.angle_beta   90.00
_cell.angle_gamma   90.00
#
_symmetry.space_group_name_H-M   'P 1'
#
loop_
_entity.id
_entity.type
_entity.pdbx_description
1 polymer ?
#
loop_
_entity_poly.entity_id
_entity_poly.type
_entity_poly.pdbx_seq_one_letter_code
_entity_poly.pdbx_strand_id
1 'polypeptide(L)'
;MGFVDLVGIASNYVKADLNLTDSQANIFPSLVFFWFLIFSVPTGMLMNRIGRKKTVLLSLVITFASLLLPVFGDGYVLMLLSFSLLGIGNALMQTSLNPLLSNIVSGERLASTLTFGQFVKAIASFLAPYIAMWGATQAIPSLGMGWRVLFPVYMVIAVIAILWLSGTSIREEKEEGRPSTFGECLALLGKPFIFLCFLGIMCHVGIDVGTNTTCLLYTSPSPRDMRRS
;
A
#
# COMPACT_ATOMS: atom_id res chain seq x y z
N MET A 1 2.01 -2.27 -4.46
CA MET A 1 1.87 -3.00 -3.19
C MET A 1 2.93 -2.57 -2.16
N GLY A 2 4.20 -2.40 -2.48
CA GLY A 2 5.25 -1.96 -1.55
C GLY A 2 5.06 -0.59 -0.89
N PHE A 3 4.14 0.23 -1.37
CA PHE A 3 3.83 1.53 -0.75
C PHE A 3 3.22 1.43 0.66
N VAL A 4 2.61 0.31 1.02
CA VAL A 4 2.03 0.10 2.35
C VAL A 4 3.10 -0.15 3.40
N ASP A 5 4.18 -0.80 2.99
CA ASP A 5 5.30 -1.10 3.89
C ASP A 5 6.03 0.19 4.33
N LEU A 6 5.96 1.24 3.49
CA LEU A 6 6.39 2.60 3.85
C LEU A 6 5.62 3.15 5.07
N VAL A 7 4.35 2.76 5.25
CA VAL A 7 3.50 3.29 6.34
C VAL A 7 4.09 2.99 7.72
N GLY A 8 4.54 1.74 7.93
CA GLY A 8 5.15 1.31 9.19
C GLY A 8 6.42 2.11 9.52
N ILE A 9 7.27 2.32 8.52
CA ILE A 9 8.52 3.08 8.67
C ILE A 9 8.21 4.57 8.87
N ALA A 10 7.37 5.15 8.01
CA ALA A 10 7.03 6.56 8.05
C ALA A 10 6.32 6.94 9.35
N SER A 11 5.43 6.08 9.89
CA SER A 11 4.74 6.36 11.16
C SER A 11 5.70 6.55 12.34
N ASN A 12 6.80 5.77 12.38
CA ASN A 12 7.84 5.91 13.41
C ASN A 12 8.59 7.24 13.30
N TYR A 13 8.95 7.65 12.10
CA TYR A 13 9.61 8.94 11.87
C TYR A 13 8.67 10.12 12.13
N VAL A 14 7.42 10.05 11.67
CA VAL A 14 6.39 11.08 11.94
C VAL A 14 6.15 11.21 13.44
N LYS A 15 6.13 10.09 14.18
CA LYS A 15 6.03 10.10 15.65
C LYS A 15 7.18 10.90 16.28
N ALA A 16 8.40 10.68 15.82
CA ALA A 16 9.58 11.38 16.34
C ALA A 16 9.56 12.86 15.97
N ASP A 17 9.24 13.22 14.73
CA ASP A 17 9.24 14.60 14.23
C ASP A 17 8.16 15.47 14.91
N LEU A 18 6.97 14.92 15.08
CA LEU A 18 5.82 15.64 15.64
C LEU A 18 5.65 15.41 17.14
N ASN A 19 6.57 14.68 17.81
CA ASN A 19 6.49 14.30 19.23
C ASN A 19 5.14 13.67 19.62
N LEU A 20 4.64 12.76 18.77
CA LEU A 20 3.34 12.12 18.97
C LEU A 20 3.40 11.03 20.05
N THR A 21 2.27 10.81 20.69
CA THR A 21 2.08 9.62 21.56
C THR A 21 1.98 8.35 20.70
N ASP A 22 2.23 7.18 21.33
CA ASP A 22 2.10 5.88 20.65
C ASP A 22 0.71 5.68 20.06
N SER A 23 -0.33 6.11 20.77
CA SER A 23 -1.71 6.04 20.28
C SER A 23 -1.94 6.89 19.03
N GLN A 24 -1.38 8.09 18.98
CA GLN A 24 -1.50 8.97 17.80
C GLN A 24 -0.71 8.45 16.60
N ALA A 25 0.47 7.87 16.82
CA ALA A 25 1.27 7.28 15.76
C ALA A 25 0.60 6.03 15.16
N ASN A 26 -0.05 5.21 15.99
CA ASN A 26 -0.76 4.01 15.54
C ASN A 26 -2.05 4.31 14.77
N ILE A 27 -2.55 5.56 14.79
CA ILE A 27 -3.68 5.97 13.95
C ILE A 27 -3.30 5.88 12.47
N PHE A 28 -2.07 6.21 12.07
CA PHE A 28 -1.66 6.20 10.67
C PHE A 28 -1.82 4.83 10.00
N PRO A 29 -1.20 3.74 10.49
CA PRO A 29 -1.41 2.43 9.90
C PRO A 29 -2.86 1.96 10.02
N SER A 30 -3.52 2.23 11.16
CA SER A 30 -4.94 1.88 11.35
C SER A 30 -5.84 2.54 10.32
N LEU A 31 -5.57 3.80 9.97
CA LEU A 31 -6.34 4.56 8.99
C LEU A 31 -6.19 3.97 7.58
N VAL A 32 -4.99 3.52 7.22
CA VAL A 32 -4.75 2.86 5.92
C VAL A 32 -5.58 1.58 5.80
N PHE A 33 -5.62 0.75 6.85
CA PHE A 33 -6.42 -0.48 6.84
C PHE A 33 -7.92 -0.22 6.93
N PHE A 34 -8.33 0.83 7.65
CA PHE A 34 -9.72 1.25 7.71
C PHE A 34 -10.26 1.63 6.32
N TRP A 35 -9.52 2.44 5.56
CA TRP A 35 -9.90 2.80 4.21
C TRP A 35 -9.83 1.60 3.25
N PHE A 36 -8.88 0.70 3.47
CA PHE A 36 -8.83 -0.55 2.71
C PHE A 36 -10.10 -1.39 2.91
N LEU A 37 -10.58 -1.50 4.14
CA LEU A 37 -11.82 -2.22 4.45
C LEU A 37 -13.03 -1.61 3.72
N ILE A 38 -13.16 -0.28 3.72
CA ILE A 38 -14.29 0.42 3.10
C ILE A 38 -14.23 0.33 1.57
N PHE A 39 -13.07 0.55 0.97
CA PHE A 39 -12.93 0.69 -0.48
C PHE A 39 -12.70 -0.63 -1.23
N SER A 40 -12.40 -1.73 -0.56
CA SER A 40 -12.14 -3.02 -1.24
C SER A 40 -13.32 -3.50 -2.06
N VAL A 41 -14.54 -3.52 -1.51
CA VAL A 41 -15.76 -3.95 -2.22
C VAL A 41 -16.18 -2.95 -3.30
N PRO A 42 -16.29 -1.63 -3.03
CA PRO A 42 -16.55 -0.64 -4.08
C PRO A 42 -15.54 -0.68 -5.23
N THR A 43 -14.27 -0.98 -4.95
CA THR A 43 -13.25 -1.12 -5.99
C THR A 43 -13.52 -2.30 -6.92
N GLY A 44 -13.95 -3.45 -6.40
CA GLY A 44 -14.37 -4.58 -7.22
C GLY A 44 -15.50 -4.21 -8.17
N MET A 45 -16.48 -3.46 -7.68
CA MET A 45 -17.58 -2.96 -8.50
C MET A 45 -17.12 -1.92 -9.53
N LEU A 46 -16.21 -1.02 -9.14
CA LEU A 46 -15.61 -0.03 -10.03
C LEU A 46 -14.81 -0.69 -11.15
N MET A 47 -14.02 -1.69 -10.82
CA MET A 47 -13.22 -2.47 -11.77
C MET A 47 -14.08 -3.11 -12.86
N ASN A 48 -15.28 -3.61 -12.53
CA ASN A 48 -16.22 -4.17 -13.49
C ASN A 48 -16.81 -3.10 -14.43
N ARG A 49 -16.87 -1.83 -13.98
CA ARG A 49 -17.41 -0.71 -14.79
C ARG A 49 -16.39 -0.08 -15.72
N ILE A 50 -15.22 0.26 -15.19
CA ILE A 50 -14.19 1.03 -15.93
C ILE A 50 -13.08 0.17 -16.51
N GLY A 51 -13.01 -1.11 -16.10
CA GLY A 51 -11.96 -2.05 -16.50
C GLY A 51 -10.82 -2.14 -15.49
N ARG A 52 -10.10 -3.26 -15.55
CA ARG A 52 -9.06 -3.63 -14.57
C ARG A 52 -7.83 -2.72 -14.71
N LYS A 53 -7.35 -2.49 -15.95
CA LYS A 53 -6.20 -1.61 -16.23
C LYS A 53 -6.44 -0.18 -15.75
N LYS A 54 -7.62 0.38 -16.05
CA LYS A 54 -7.97 1.75 -15.65
C LYS A 54 -8.05 1.89 -14.14
N THR A 55 -8.55 0.86 -13.43
CA THR A 55 -8.61 0.86 -11.98
C THR A 55 -7.20 0.83 -11.36
N VAL A 56 -6.28 0.04 -11.92
CA VAL A 56 -4.87 0.04 -11.49
C VAL A 56 -4.21 1.40 -11.78
N LEU A 57 -4.45 2.01 -12.93
CA LEU A 57 -3.93 3.36 -13.21
C LEU A 57 -4.48 4.40 -12.24
N LEU A 58 -5.79 4.34 -11.94
CA LEU A 58 -6.40 5.22 -10.96
C LEU A 58 -5.77 5.05 -9.57
N SER A 59 -5.49 3.82 -9.15
CA SER A 59 -4.82 3.54 -7.88
C SER A 59 -3.42 4.17 -7.81
N LEU A 60 -2.65 4.08 -8.90
CA LEU A 60 -1.32 4.70 -8.97
C LEU A 60 -1.39 6.23 -8.91
N VAL A 61 -2.37 6.85 -9.58
CA VAL A 61 -2.59 8.31 -9.51
C VAL A 61 -2.96 8.74 -8.10
N ILE A 62 -3.88 8.02 -7.43
CA ILE A 62 -4.25 8.32 -6.03
C ILE A 62 -3.05 8.13 -5.09
N THR A 63 -2.27 7.06 -5.27
CA THR A 63 -1.05 6.83 -4.50
C THR A 63 -0.03 7.94 -4.73
N PHE A 64 0.18 8.36 -5.98
CA PHE A 64 1.06 9.50 -6.28
C PHE A 64 0.59 10.78 -5.58
N ALA A 65 -0.70 11.09 -5.64
CA ALA A 65 -1.27 12.25 -4.95
C ALA A 65 -1.09 12.16 -3.42
N SER A 66 -1.22 10.95 -2.84
CA SER A 66 -0.99 10.74 -1.41
C SER A 66 0.46 11.04 -0.99
N LEU A 67 1.43 10.61 -1.80
CA LEU A 67 2.86 10.82 -1.55
C LEU A 67 3.29 12.29 -1.74
N LEU A 68 2.53 13.04 -2.53
CA LEU A 68 2.80 14.45 -2.79
C LEU A 68 2.48 15.34 -1.56
N LEU A 69 1.45 14.99 -0.78
CA LEU A 69 1.01 15.78 0.37
C LEU A 69 2.12 16.02 1.41
N PRO A 70 2.88 15.00 1.88
CA PRO A 70 3.95 15.21 2.85
C PRO A 70 5.14 16.02 2.36
N VAL A 71 5.24 16.25 1.05
CA VAL A 71 6.28 17.10 0.46
C VAL A 71 5.93 18.59 0.64
N PHE A 72 4.64 18.93 0.67
CA PHE A 72 4.18 20.31 0.80
C PHE A 72 4.11 20.83 2.24
N GLY A 73 4.11 19.94 3.24
CA GLY A 73 4.00 20.40 4.62
C GLY A 73 4.12 19.31 5.67
N ASP A 74 4.28 19.74 6.92
CA ASP A 74 4.67 18.92 8.07
C ASP A 74 3.53 18.72 9.09
N GLY A 75 2.31 19.18 8.74
CA GLY A 75 1.18 19.14 9.65
C GLY A 75 0.62 17.74 9.90
N TYR A 76 0.24 17.45 11.16
CA TYR A 76 -0.40 16.18 11.53
C TYR A 76 -1.62 15.85 10.66
N VAL A 77 -2.48 16.84 10.38
CA VAL A 77 -3.67 16.67 9.52
C VAL A 77 -3.27 16.32 8.09
N LEU A 78 -2.21 16.92 7.57
CA LEU A 78 -1.72 16.63 6.22
C LEU A 78 -1.19 15.20 6.11
N MET A 79 -0.51 14.72 7.15
CA MET A 79 -0.08 13.33 7.24
C MET A 79 -1.28 12.38 7.32
N LEU A 80 -2.32 12.69 8.12
CA LEU A 80 -3.55 11.88 8.16
C LEU A 80 -4.23 11.79 6.79
N LEU A 81 -4.31 12.89 6.06
CA LEU A 81 -4.86 12.90 4.71
C LEU A 81 -4.01 12.08 3.72
N SER A 82 -2.69 12.21 3.80
CA SER A 82 -1.76 11.42 2.99
C SER A 82 -1.96 9.91 3.23
N PHE A 83 -1.93 9.46 4.48
CA PHE A 83 -2.11 8.05 4.81
C PHE A 83 -3.52 7.54 4.49
N SER A 84 -4.55 8.39 4.59
CA SER A 84 -5.91 8.06 4.14
C SER A 84 -5.96 7.79 2.64
N LEU A 85 -5.42 8.71 1.83
CA LEU A 85 -5.35 8.53 0.39
C LEU A 85 -4.49 7.32 0.00
N LEU A 86 -3.40 7.08 0.74
CA LEU A 86 -2.55 5.91 0.52
C LEU A 86 -3.33 4.61 0.76
N GLY A 87 -4.17 4.57 1.80
CA GLY A 87 -5.06 3.43 2.09
C GLY A 87 -6.07 3.18 0.97
N ILE A 88 -6.69 4.23 0.45
CA ILE A 88 -7.61 4.16 -0.69
C ILE A 88 -6.87 3.66 -1.94
N GLY A 89 -5.73 4.25 -2.28
CA GLY A 89 -4.90 3.83 -3.41
C GLY A 89 -4.47 2.37 -3.30
N ASN A 90 -4.10 1.93 -2.10
CA ASN A 90 -3.74 0.54 -1.84
C ASN A 90 -4.93 -0.42 -2.02
N ALA A 91 -6.13 -0.06 -1.55
CA ALA A 91 -7.34 -0.85 -1.75
C ALA A 91 -7.62 -1.05 -3.25
N LEU A 92 -7.56 0.03 -4.03
CA LEU A 92 -7.76 -0.04 -5.48
C LEU A 92 -6.69 -0.92 -6.15
N MET A 93 -5.42 -0.76 -5.76
CA MET A 93 -4.31 -1.53 -6.33
C MET A 93 -4.46 -3.03 -6.04
N GLN A 94 -4.62 -3.41 -4.80
CA GLN A 94 -4.65 -4.83 -4.41
C GLN A 94 -5.87 -5.56 -4.98
N THR A 95 -7.03 -4.91 -5.00
CA THR A 95 -8.26 -5.50 -5.52
C THR A 95 -8.22 -5.67 -7.04
N SER A 96 -7.54 -4.78 -7.78
CA SER A 96 -7.55 -4.81 -9.25
C SER A 96 -6.33 -5.47 -9.89
N LEU A 97 -5.18 -5.50 -9.22
CA LEU A 97 -3.94 -6.01 -9.80
C LEU A 97 -3.97 -7.52 -10.01
N ASN A 98 -4.44 -8.28 -9.03
CA ASN A 98 -4.50 -9.74 -9.15
C ASN A 98 -5.45 -10.20 -10.27
N PRO A 99 -6.68 -9.66 -10.40
CA PRO A 99 -7.53 -9.93 -11.56
C PRO A 99 -6.96 -9.45 -12.89
N LEU A 100 -6.21 -8.34 -12.91
CA LEU A 100 -5.53 -7.89 -14.13
C LEU A 100 -4.46 -8.90 -14.55
N LEU A 101 -3.65 -9.40 -13.63
CA LEU A 101 -2.63 -10.40 -13.90
C LEU A 101 -3.26 -11.73 -14.38
N SER A 102 -4.37 -12.16 -13.78
CA SER A 102 -5.06 -13.38 -14.20
C SER A 102 -5.66 -13.30 -15.60
N ASN A 103 -5.93 -12.10 -16.10
CA ASN A 103 -6.36 -11.90 -17.49
C ASN A 103 -5.21 -11.99 -18.52
N ILE A 104 -4.00 -11.60 -18.10
CA ILE A 104 -2.85 -11.56 -19.00
C ILE A 104 -2.13 -12.90 -19.02
N VAL A 105 -2.07 -13.55 -17.87
CA VAL A 105 -1.33 -14.80 -17.65
C VAL A 105 -2.31 -15.89 -17.23
N SER A 106 -2.46 -16.92 -18.04
CA SER A 106 -3.35 -18.05 -17.78
C SER A 106 -2.58 -19.32 -17.39
N GLY A 107 -3.27 -20.25 -16.72
CA GLY A 107 -2.77 -21.58 -16.42
C GLY A 107 -1.65 -21.62 -15.36
N GLU A 108 -0.70 -22.53 -15.54
CA GLU A 108 0.36 -22.82 -14.57
C GLU A 108 1.31 -21.64 -14.28
N ARG A 109 1.41 -20.68 -15.19
CA ARG A 109 2.29 -19.52 -15.05
C ARG A 109 1.72 -18.43 -14.16
N LEU A 110 0.42 -18.43 -13.88
CA LEU A 110 -0.23 -17.42 -13.04
C LEU A 110 0.34 -17.42 -11.61
N ALA A 111 0.42 -18.59 -10.98
CA ALA A 111 0.96 -18.73 -9.64
C ALA A 111 2.41 -18.23 -9.55
N SER A 112 3.25 -18.62 -10.51
CA SER A 112 4.65 -18.19 -10.60
C SER A 112 4.76 -16.65 -10.77
N THR A 113 3.92 -16.05 -11.61
CA THR A 113 3.92 -14.60 -11.83
C THR A 113 3.48 -13.82 -10.60
N LEU A 114 2.44 -14.30 -9.89
CA LEU A 114 2.00 -13.72 -8.63
C LEU A 114 3.09 -13.81 -7.55
N THR A 115 3.75 -14.97 -7.43
CA THR A 115 4.87 -15.18 -6.50
C THR A 115 6.04 -14.26 -6.83
N PHE A 116 6.39 -14.11 -8.10
CA PHE A 116 7.43 -13.17 -8.52
C PHE A 116 7.08 -11.72 -8.17
N GLY A 117 5.82 -11.33 -8.33
CA GLY A 117 5.34 -10.01 -7.88
C GLY A 117 5.51 -9.79 -6.37
N GLN A 118 5.26 -10.81 -5.55
CA GLN A 118 5.49 -10.75 -4.10
C GLN A 118 6.99 -10.70 -3.76
N PHE A 119 7.83 -11.40 -4.50
CA PHE A 119 9.28 -11.33 -4.34
C PHE A 119 9.81 -9.91 -4.61
N VAL A 120 9.38 -9.26 -5.69
CA VAL A 120 9.73 -7.86 -5.99
C VAL A 120 9.23 -6.91 -4.89
N LYS A 121 8.01 -7.15 -4.37
CA LYS A 121 7.47 -6.41 -3.21
C LYS A 121 8.40 -6.57 -2.00
N ALA A 122 8.83 -7.78 -1.68
CA ALA A 122 9.71 -8.05 -0.54
C ALA A 122 11.06 -7.31 -0.65
N ILE A 123 11.64 -7.23 -1.85
CA ILE A 123 12.85 -6.42 -2.09
C ILE A 123 12.59 -4.94 -1.81
N ALA A 124 11.47 -4.40 -2.28
CA ALA A 124 11.11 -3.00 -2.04
C ALA A 124 10.92 -2.71 -0.55
N SER A 125 10.26 -3.61 0.18
CA SER A 125 10.05 -3.52 1.64
C SER A 125 11.37 -3.59 2.41
N PHE A 126 12.31 -4.45 1.96
CA PHE A 126 13.64 -4.56 2.54
C PHE A 126 14.47 -3.29 2.33
N LEU A 127 14.37 -2.66 1.16
CA LEU A 127 15.13 -1.44 0.84
C LEU A 127 14.59 -0.18 1.52
N ALA A 128 13.30 -0.13 1.82
CA ALA A 128 12.64 1.07 2.36
C ALA A 128 13.28 1.60 3.66
N PRO A 129 13.60 0.78 4.70
CA PRO A 129 14.29 1.25 5.91
C PRO A 129 15.67 1.83 5.62
N TYR A 130 16.43 1.21 4.69
CA TYR A 130 17.78 1.68 4.33
C TYR A 130 17.71 3.04 3.63
N ILE A 131 16.75 3.24 2.74
CA ILE A 131 16.54 4.53 2.06
C ILE A 131 16.15 5.61 3.08
N ALA A 132 15.27 5.29 4.04
CA ALA A 132 14.87 6.21 5.09
C ALA A 132 16.06 6.61 5.98
N MET A 133 16.85 5.62 6.43
CA MET A 133 18.02 5.84 7.26
C MET A 133 19.10 6.64 6.51
N TRP A 134 19.34 6.31 5.24
CA TRP A 134 20.26 7.05 4.39
C TRP A 134 19.83 8.52 4.24
N GLY A 135 18.56 8.78 3.98
CA GLY A 135 18.00 10.13 3.90
C GLY A 135 18.11 10.88 5.22
N ALA A 136 17.91 10.19 6.35
CA ALA A 136 18.03 10.80 7.69
C ALA A 136 19.47 11.17 8.05
N THR A 137 20.47 10.40 7.56
CA THR A 137 21.89 10.59 7.91
C THR A 137 22.67 11.50 6.95
N GLN A 138 22.23 11.59 5.69
CA GLN A 138 22.93 12.34 4.63
C GLN A 138 22.18 13.63 4.26
N ALA A 139 22.74 14.78 4.69
CA ALA A 139 22.10 16.08 4.44
C ALA A 139 22.14 16.53 2.97
N ILE A 140 23.20 16.27 2.24
CA ILE A 140 23.41 16.77 0.87
C ILE A 140 22.55 16.02 -0.17
N PRO A 141 22.54 14.68 -0.23
CA PRO A 141 21.70 13.98 -1.22
C PRO A 141 20.20 14.03 -0.89
N SER A 142 19.83 14.23 0.38
CA SER A 142 18.43 14.31 0.80
C SER A 142 17.78 15.69 0.60
N LEU A 143 18.52 16.68 0.06
CA LEU A 143 18.05 18.06 -0.12
C LEU A 143 17.46 18.68 1.16
N GLY A 144 17.91 18.25 2.33
CA GLY A 144 17.39 18.71 3.62
C GLY A 144 16.05 18.07 4.05
N MET A 145 15.50 17.12 3.27
CA MET A 145 14.22 16.45 3.58
C MET A 145 14.36 15.33 4.62
N GLY A 146 15.59 14.92 4.97
CA GLY A 146 15.82 13.82 5.90
C GLY A 146 15.17 12.51 5.44
N TRP A 147 14.51 11.79 6.35
CA TRP A 147 13.81 10.53 6.05
C TRP A 147 12.68 10.68 5.01
N ARG A 148 12.18 11.91 4.80
CA ARG A 148 11.11 12.20 3.83
C ARG A 148 11.55 12.04 2.37
N VAL A 149 12.82 11.81 2.12
CA VAL A 149 13.34 11.43 0.80
C VAL A 149 12.66 10.17 0.24
N LEU A 150 12.07 9.35 1.12
CA LEU A 150 11.23 8.22 0.71
C LEU A 150 10.09 8.65 -0.22
N PHE A 151 9.40 9.75 0.09
CA PHE A 151 8.24 10.18 -0.69
C PHE A 151 8.61 10.49 -2.15
N PRO A 152 9.58 11.37 -2.46
CA PRO A 152 9.99 11.60 -3.83
C PRO A 152 10.53 10.36 -4.54
N VAL A 153 11.26 9.48 -3.86
CA VAL A 153 11.73 8.21 -4.45
C VAL A 153 10.56 7.34 -4.89
N TYR A 154 9.59 7.14 -4.01
CA TYR A 154 8.38 6.37 -4.36
C TYR A 154 7.50 7.09 -5.40
N MET A 155 7.47 8.43 -5.43
CA MET A 155 6.79 9.19 -6.47
C MET A 155 7.40 8.95 -7.86
N VAL A 156 8.73 8.93 -7.98
CA VAL A 156 9.41 8.61 -9.24
C VAL A 156 9.04 7.19 -9.70
N ILE A 157 9.05 6.22 -8.79
CA ILE A 157 8.65 4.84 -9.09
C ILE A 157 7.19 4.80 -9.56
N ALA A 158 6.28 5.54 -8.89
CA ALA A 158 4.88 5.61 -9.27
C ALA A 158 4.69 6.22 -10.68
N VAL A 159 5.42 7.29 -11.01
CA VAL A 159 5.39 7.92 -12.34
C VAL A 159 5.87 6.93 -13.41
N ILE A 160 6.99 6.26 -13.18
CA ILE A 160 7.51 5.24 -14.11
C ILE A 160 6.46 4.14 -14.31
N ALA A 161 5.83 3.67 -13.24
CA ALA A 161 4.79 2.64 -13.32
C ALA A 161 3.55 3.12 -14.09
N ILE A 162 3.12 4.38 -13.89
CA ILE A 162 2.00 4.99 -14.61
C ILE A 162 2.32 5.07 -16.12
N LEU A 163 3.49 5.58 -16.47
CA LEU A 163 3.90 5.72 -17.86
C LEU A 163 4.00 4.37 -18.55
N TRP A 164 4.63 3.40 -17.90
CA TRP A 164 4.78 2.04 -18.44
C TRP A 164 3.43 1.36 -18.65
N LEU A 165 2.57 1.39 -17.63
CA LEU A 165 1.26 0.75 -17.70
C LEU A 165 0.33 1.47 -18.69
N SER A 166 0.40 2.79 -18.79
CA SER A 166 -0.41 3.56 -19.77
C SER A 166 -0.03 3.20 -21.22
N GLY A 167 1.26 3.08 -21.49
CA GLY A 167 1.79 2.72 -22.82
C GLY A 167 1.57 1.25 -23.23
N THR A 168 1.32 0.35 -22.26
CA THR A 168 1.09 -1.06 -22.55
C THR A 168 -0.34 -1.29 -23.02
N SER A 169 -0.53 -1.83 -24.23
CA SER A 169 -1.86 -2.21 -24.73
C SER A 169 -2.27 -3.56 -24.13
N ILE A 170 -3.21 -3.55 -23.20
CA ILE A 170 -3.78 -4.75 -22.59
C ILE A 170 -5.20 -4.92 -23.13
N ARG A 171 -5.47 -6.05 -23.78
CA ARG A 171 -6.84 -6.44 -24.14
C ARG A 171 -7.56 -6.89 -22.87
N GLU A 172 -8.52 -6.11 -22.44
CA GLU A 172 -9.42 -6.49 -21.36
C GLU A 172 -10.64 -7.19 -21.94
N GLU A 173 -10.87 -8.42 -21.55
CA GLU A 173 -12.16 -9.05 -21.75
C GLU A 173 -13.16 -8.32 -20.86
N LYS A 174 -14.07 -7.57 -21.47
CA LYS A 174 -15.22 -7.04 -20.75
C LYS A 174 -16.07 -8.23 -20.34
N GLU A 175 -16.20 -8.46 -19.05
CA GLU A 175 -17.24 -9.34 -18.57
C GLU A 175 -18.58 -8.74 -18.99
N GLU A 176 -19.23 -9.36 -19.99
CA GLU A 176 -20.60 -9.05 -20.41
C GLU A 176 -21.60 -9.55 -19.35
N GLY A 177 -21.41 -9.08 -18.11
CA GLY A 177 -22.23 -9.44 -16.97
C GLY A 177 -22.93 -8.20 -16.39
N ARG A 178 -24.09 -8.41 -15.78
CA ARG A 178 -24.77 -7.41 -14.95
C ARG A 178 -23.81 -6.99 -13.82
N PRO A 179 -23.60 -5.69 -13.58
CA PRO A 179 -22.74 -5.25 -12.49
C PRO A 179 -23.22 -5.82 -11.16
N SER A 180 -22.31 -6.50 -10.45
CA SER A 180 -22.62 -7.13 -9.15
C SER A 180 -23.07 -6.06 -8.16
N THR A 181 -24.13 -6.36 -7.44
CA THR A 181 -24.66 -5.50 -6.37
C THR A 181 -23.88 -5.77 -5.07
N PHE A 182 -23.75 -4.75 -4.22
CA PHE A 182 -23.06 -4.90 -2.92
C PHE A 182 -23.64 -6.04 -2.07
N GLY A 183 -24.98 -6.21 -2.11
CA GLY A 183 -25.65 -7.31 -1.41
C GLY A 183 -25.27 -8.69 -1.96
N GLU A 184 -25.08 -8.83 -3.27
CA GLU A 184 -24.65 -10.08 -3.90
C GLU A 184 -23.20 -10.43 -3.47
N CYS A 185 -22.32 -9.43 -3.35
CA CYS A 185 -20.96 -9.63 -2.85
C CYS A 185 -20.97 -10.12 -1.40
N LEU A 186 -21.82 -9.56 -0.52
CA LEU A 186 -21.96 -10.03 0.85
C LEU A 186 -22.62 -11.41 0.93
N ALA A 187 -23.59 -11.71 0.07
CA ALA A 187 -24.21 -13.04 0.01
C ALA A 187 -23.20 -14.16 -0.31
N LEU A 188 -22.10 -13.85 -1.01
CA LEU A 188 -21.04 -14.82 -1.28
C LEU A 188 -20.35 -15.31 0.00
N LEU A 189 -20.28 -14.48 1.04
CA LEU A 189 -19.75 -14.88 2.35
C LEU A 189 -20.59 -15.96 3.05
N GLY A 190 -21.86 -16.12 2.64
CA GLY A 190 -22.72 -17.21 3.10
C GLY A 190 -22.29 -18.60 2.59
N LYS A 191 -21.41 -18.67 1.58
CA LYS A 191 -20.88 -19.94 1.10
C LYS A 191 -19.69 -20.37 1.98
N PRO A 192 -19.72 -21.59 2.58
CA PRO A 192 -18.71 -22.00 3.58
C PRO A 192 -17.30 -22.00 3.03
N PHE A 193 -17.10 -22.38 1.77
CA PHE A 193 -15.78 -22.35 1.13
C PHE A 193 -15.21 -20.92 1.02
N ILE A 194 -16.04 -19.96 0.58
CA ILE A 194 -15.62 -18.56 0.45
C ILE A 194 -15.36 -17.95 1.83
N PHE A 195 -16.17 -18.28 2.82
CA PHE A 195 -15.99 -17.83 4.20
C PHE A 195 -14.68 -18.36 4.80
N LEU A 196 -14.33 -19.64 4.58
CA LEU A 196 -13.05 -20.20 5.02
C LEU A 196 -11.86 -19.55 4.33
N CYS A 197 -11.94 -19.27 3.03
CA CYS A 197 -10.91 -18.54 2.31
C CYS A 197 -10.76 -17.11 2.86
N PHE A 198 -11.86 -16.43 3.15
CA PHE A 198 -11.86 -15.10 3.76
C PHE A 198 -11.16 -15.12 5.14
N LEU A 199 -11.50 -16.07 6.00
CA LEU A 199 -10.86 -16.25 7.31
C LEU A 199 -9.35 -16.52 7.16
N GLY A 200 -8.97 -17.40 6.22
CA GLY A 200 -7.56 -17.73 5.97
C GLY A 200 -6.75 -16.51 5.56
N ILE A 201 -7.28 -15.68 4.65
CA ILE A 201 -6.65 -14.43 4.22
C ILE A 201 -6.58 -13.44 5.38
N MET A 202 -7.66 -13.30 6.14
CA MET A 202 -7.71 -12.41 7.30
C MET A 202 -6.65 -12.76 8.35
N CYS A 203 -6.52 -14.03 8.70
CA CYS A 203 -5.49 -14.51 9.63
C CYS A 203 -4.08 -14.29 9.10
N HIS A 204 -3.84 -14.62 7.81
CA HIS A 204 -2.54 -14.44 7.18
C HIS A 204 -2.10 -12.97 7.19
N VAL A 205 -2.96 -12.08 6.71
CA VAL A 205 -2.67 -10.64 6.67
C VAL A 205 -2.51 -10.07 8.09
N GLY A 206 -3.35 -10.52 9.03
CA GLY A 206 -3.26 -10.11 10.43
C GLY A 206 -1.92 -10.47 11.07
N ILE A 207 -1.41 -11.68 10.82
CA ILE A 207 -0.10 -12.11 11.30
C ILE A 207 1.03 -11.33 10.61
N ASP A 208 0.99 -11.17 9.28
CA ASP A 208 2.01 -10.46 8.52
C ASP A 208 2.14 -9.00 8.99
N VAL A 209 1.04 -8.28 9.05
CA VAL A 209 1.02 -6.89 9.50
C VAL A 209 1.38 -6.76 10.97
N GLY A 210 0.81 -7.62 11.83
CA GLY A 210 1.09 -7.62 13.27
C GLY A 210 2.56 -7.85 13.54
N THR A 211 3.16 -8.84 12.89
CA THR A 211 4.59 -9.17 13.05
C THR A 211 5.47 -8.01 12.57
N ASN A 212 5.21 -7.46 11.38
CA ASN A 212 5.98 -6.34 10.84
C ASN A 212 5.91 -5.09 11.75
N THR A 213 4.73 -4.76 12.25
CA THR A 213 4.54 -3.60 13.13
C THR A 213 5.22 -3.82 14.48
N THR A 214 5.08 -5.02 15.06
CA THR A 214 5.63 -5.34 16.38
C THR A 214 7.14 -5.49 16.33
N CYS A 215 7.70 -6.18 15.33
CA CYS A 215 9.16 -6.30 15.19
C CYS A 215 9.84 -4.94 15.05
N LEU A 216 9.28 -4.02 14.27
CA LEU A 216 9.84 -2.66 14.12
C LEU A 216 9.81 -1.87 15.43
N LEU A 217 8.77 -2.06 16.25
CA LEU A 217 8.65 -1.42 17.56
C LEU A 217 9.67 -1.94 18.59
N TYR A 218 9.95 -3.25 18.59
CA TYR A 218 10.83 -3.90 19.57
C TYR A 218 12.30 -3.99 19.13
N THR A 219 12.60 -3.93 17.84
CA THR A 219 13.97 -4.03 17.32
C THR A 219 14.60 -2.66 17.01
N SER A 220 13.80 -1.59 16.93
CA SER A 220 14.35 -0.24 16.85
C SER A 220 14.98 0.14 18.19
N PRO A 221 16.29 0.46 18.25
CA PRO A 221 16.91 0.94 19.47
C PRO A 221 16.15 2.20 19.92
N SER A 222 15.71 2.18 21.17
CA SER A 222 15.05 3.34 21.78
C SER A 222 15.96 4.55 21.68
N PRO A 223 15.43 5.78 21.47
CA PRO A 223 16.25 6.98 21.56
C PRO A 223 17.04 7.14 22.87
N ARG A 224 16.64 6.41 23.93
CA ARG A 224 17.37 6.31 25.20
C ARG A 224 18.57 5.39 25.12
N ASP A 225 18.56 4.37 24.29
CA ASP A 225 19.67 3.42 24.13
C ASP A 225 20.78 4.03 23.25
N MET A 226 20.40 4.88 22.28
CA MET A 226 21.37 5.62 21.43
C MET A 226 22.09 6.76 22.16
N ARG A 227 21.62 7.19 23.34
CA ARG A 227 22.32 8.18 24.18
C ARG A 227 23.32 7.57 25.17
N ARG A 228 23.37 6.24 25.25
CA ARG A 228 24.27 5.51 26.17
C ARG A 228 25.46 4.83 25.48
N SER A 229 25.51 4.86 24.15
CA SER A 229 26.65 4.47 23.32
C SER A 229 27.41 5.70 22.82
#